data_833626c00c202a7eb4e318670b5e6355
#
_entry.id   833626c00c202a7eb4e318670b5e6355
#
_cell.length_a   1.000
_cell.length_b   1.000
_cell.length_c   1.000
_cell.angle_alpha   90.00
_cell.angle_beta   90.00
_cell.angle_gamma   90.00
#
_symmetry.space_group_name_H-M   'P 1'
#
loop_
_entity.id
_entity.type
_entity.pdbx_description
1 polymer ?
#
loop_
_entity_poly.entity_id
_entity_poly.type
_entity_poly.pdbx_seq_one_letter_code
_entity_poly.pdbx_strand_id
1 'polypeptide(L)'
;MDIKNLNEKFSNAKRIKDTQVKLNNIISRNPEIDATDLDGEVVMMNMEKGQYFMMNEVGSRIWEIIEEPMKISELIDTLLGEFEVERDECENTVMEFLNDLSYGDLIKVS
;
A
#
# COMPACT_ATOMS: atom_id res chain seq x y z
N MET A 1 6.71 13.90 -6.75
CA MET A 1 7.02 12.50 -6.40
C MET A 1 6.52 11.58 -7.51
N ASP A 2 7.34 10.66 -7.93
CA ASP A 2 6.99 9.73 -9.00
C ASP A 2 6.42 8.44 -8.39
N ILE A 3 5.19 8.11 -8.77
CA ILE A 3 4.52 6.93 -8.28
C ILE A 3 5.23 5.63 -8.73
N LYS A 4 6.04 5.69 -9.78
CA LYS A 4 6.79 4.53 -10.28
C LYS A 4 7.73 3.95 -9.24
N ASN A 5 8.19 4.77 -8.29
CA ASN A 5 9.12 4.32 -7.26
C ASN A 5 8.41 3.70 -6.06
N LEU A 6 7.08 3.64 -6.08
CA LEU A 6 6.31 3.13 -4.95
C LEU A 6 6.71 1.73 -4.54
N ASN A 7 6.98 0.87 -5.51
CA ASN A 7 7.27 -0.55 -5.26
C ASN A 7 8.74 -0.87 -5.02
N GLU A 8 9.60 0.13 -5.02
CA GLU A 8 11.04 -0.08 -4.97
C GLU A 8 11.50 -0.91 -3.77
N LYS A 9 10.94 -0.63 -2.61
CA LYS A 9 11.32 -1.33 -1.37
C LYS A 9 10.71 -2.72 -1.25
N PHE A 10 9.73 -3.03 -2.07
CA PHE A 10 9.04 -4.32 -2.04
C PHE A 10 9.38 -5.19 -3.24
N SER A 11 10.21 -4.70 -4.15
CA SER A 11 10.46 -5.35 -5.44
C SER A 11 11.09 -6.73 -5.33
N ASN A 12 11.76 -7.03 -4.21
CA ASN A 12 12.41 -8.32 -4.01
C ASN A 12 11.53 -9.34 -3.28
N ALA A 13 10.34 -8.94 -2.85
CA ALA A 13 9.45 -9.85 -2.16
C ALA A 13 8.87 -10.85 -3.15
N LYS A 14 8.90 -12.12 -2.79
CA LYS A 14 8.24 -13.14 -3.61
C LYS A 14 6.74 -13.02 -3.40
N ARG A 15 6.01 -12.89 -4.49
CA ARG A 15 4.56 -12.78 -4.45
C ARG A 15 3.91 -14.10 -4.74
N ILE A 16 2.82 -14.36 -4.05
CA ILE A 16 1.98 -15.51 -4.32
C ILE A 16 0.87 -15.02 -5.24
N LYS A 17 0.81 -15.53 -6.44
CA LYS A 17 -0.14 -15.06 -7.46
C LYS A 17 -1.60 -15.17 -7.03
N ASP A 18 -1.91 -16.11 -6.15
CA ASP A 18 -3.27 -16.36 -5.69
C ASP A 18 -3.82 -15.26 -4.80
N THR A 19 -2.96 -14.36 -4.31
CA THR A 19 -3.37 -13.31 -3.38
C THR A 19 -3.54 -11.96 -4.05
N GLN A 20 -3.74 -11.94 -5.36
CA GLN A 20 -3.89 -10.68 -6.08
C GLN A 20 -5.15 -9.94 -5.68
N VAL A 21 -4.99 -8.67 -5.36
CA VAL A 21 -6.11 -7.79 -5.04
C VAL A 21 -6.81 -7.36 -6.32
N LYS A 22 -8.08 -6.97 -6.18
CA LYS A 22 -8.91 -6.51 -7.31
C LYS A 22 -9.48 -5.14 -7.00
N LEU A 23 -9.82 -4.41 -8.04
CA LEU A 23 -10.31 -3.03 -7.90
C LEU A 23 -11.51 -2.89 -6.98
N ASN A 24 -12.39 -3.87 -6.95
CA ASN A 24 -13.58 -3.82 -6.08
C ASN A 24 -13.36 -4.41 -4.69
N ASN A 25 -12.15 -4.87 -4.39
CA ASN A 25 -11.83 -5.30 -3.03
C ASN A 25 -11.83 -4.10 -2.10
N ILE A 26 -12.21 -4.36 -0.85
CA ILE A 26 -12.13 -3.37 0.21
C ILE A 26 -10.83 -3.63 0.98
N ILE A 27 -10.07 -2.58 1.21
CA ILE A 27 -8.83 -2.68 1.96
C ILE A 27 -8.93 -1.85 3.23
N SER A 28 -8.22 -2.31 4.25
CA SER A 28 -8.09 -1.61 5.52
C SER A 28 -6.74 -1.95 6.14
N ARG A 29 -6.29 -1.12 7.06
CA ARG A 29 -5.06 -1.40 7.79
C ARG A 29 -5.26 -2.61 8.70
N ASN A 30 -4.20 -3.42 8.85
CA ASN A 30 -4.20 -4.44 9.88
C ASN A 30 -4.04 -3.73 11.23
N PRO A 31 -5.02 -3.84 12.16
CA PRO A 31 -4.95 -3.10 13.41
C PRO A 31 -3.84 -3.55 14.35
N GLU A 32 -3.21 -4.68 14.08
CA GLU A 32 -2.10 -5.18 14.88
C GLU A 32 -0.75 -4.62 14.48
N ILE A 33 -0.71 -3.79 13.41
CA ILE A 33 0.53 -3.19 12.92
C ILE A 33 0.75 -1.87 13.64
N ASP A 34 1.93 -1.72 14.25
CA ASP A 34 2.37 -0.45 14.82
C ASP A 34 3.00 0.38 13.71
N ALA A 35 2.54 1.61 13.57
CA ALA A 35 3.05 2.53 12.56
C ALA A 35 3.46 3.83 13.20
N THR A 36 4.64 4.32 12.82
CA THR A 36 5.18 5.58 13.32
C THR A 36 5.59 6.44 12.13
N ASP A 37 5.19 7.71 12.17
CA ASP A 37 5.56 8.67 11.14
C ASP A 37 6.90 9.31 11.52
N LEU A 38 7.89 9.14 10.66
CA LEU A 38 9.22 9.74 10.82
C LEU A 38 9.47 10.67 9.64
N ASP A 39 9.23 11.95 9.83
CA ASP A 39 9.49 12.99 8.82
C ASP A 39 8.79 12.72 7.48
N GLY A 40 7.54 12.29 7.54
CA GLY A 40 6.75 12.04 6.33
C GLY A 40 6.89 10.65 5.76
N GLU A 41 7.73 9.82 6.35
CA GLU A 41 7.83 8.41 5.99
C GLU A 41 7.29 7.55 7.12
N VAL A 42 6.43 6.60 6.78
CA VAL A 42 5.84 5.72 7.78
C VAL A 42 6.70 4.48 7.94
N VAL A 43 7.07 4.20 9.19
CA VAL A 43 7.74 2.95 9.55
C VAL A 43 6.70 2.07 10.23
N MET A 44 6.51 0.87 9.73
CA MET A 44 5.55 -0.08 10.26
C MET A 44 6.25 -1.29 10.79
N MET A 45 5.77 -1.81 11.93
CA MET A 45 6.32 -2.99 12.55
C MET A 45 5.26 -4.08 12.67
N ASN A 46 5.60 -5.27 12.23
CA ASN A 46 4.83 -6.47 12.51
C ASN A 46 5.55 -7.22 13.62
N MET A 47 5.08 -7.05 14.84
CA MET A 47 5.73 -7.64 16.01
C MET A 47 5.68 -9.16 15.99
N GLU A 48 4.59 -9.71 15.46
CA GLU A 48 4.42 -11.15 15.41
C GLU A 48 5.45 -11.83 14.52
N LYS A 49 5.77 -11.20 13.39
CA LYS A 49 6.75 -11.73 12.43
C LYS A 49 8.15 -11.19 12.64
N GLY A 50 8.32 -10.24 13.54
CA GLY A 50 9.61 -9.60 13.78
C GLY A 50 10.11 -8.83 12.57
N GLN A 51 9.23 -8.23 11.81
CA GLN A 51 9.57 -7.50 10.59
C GLN A 51 9.18 -6.04 10.71
N TYR A 52 9.92 -5.19 10.00
CA TYR A 52 9.54 -3.79 9.87
C TYR A 52 9.66 -3.37 8.42
N PHE A 53 8.90 -2.33 8.06
CA PHE A 53 8.81 -1.82 6.69
C PHE A 53 8.87 -0.30 6.73
N MET A 54 9.60 0.28 5.79
CA MET A 54 9.61 1.73 5.61
C MET A 54 8.89 2.06 4.32
N MET A 55 7.97 3.01 4.39
CA MET A 55 7.24 3.47 3.22
C MET A 55 7.77 4.82 2.76
N ASN A 56 7.92 4.97 1.45
CA ASN A 56 8.26 6.26 0.89
C ASN A 56 7.04 7.20 1.02
N GLU A 57 7.17 8.40 0.50
CA GLU A 57 6.15 9.44 0.62
C GLU A 57 4.79 9.02 0.04
N VAL A 58 4.80 8.38 -1.14
CA VAL A 58 3.55 7.93 -1.76
C VAL A 58 2.93 6.79 -0.98
N GLY A 59 3.73 5.82 -0.56
CA GLY A 59 3.25 4.71 0.27
C GLY A 59 2.70 5.19 1.60
N SER A 60 3.35 6.16 2.20
CA SER A 60 2.89 6.76 3.47
C SER A 60 1.55 7.47 3.27
N ARG A 61 1.37 8.14 2.12
CA ARG A 61 0.10 8.78 1.81
C ARG A 61 -1.02 7.74 1.63
N ILE A 62 -0.72 6.63 0.96
CA ILE A 62 -1.69 5.54 0.82
C ILE A 62 -2.08 5.00 2.19
N TRP A 63 -1.09 4.76 3.05
CA TRP A 63 -1.35 4.27 4.41
C TRP A 63 -2.27 5.21 5.17
N GLU A 64 -2.06 6.50 5.04
CA GLU A 64 -2.89 7.52 5.66
C GLU A 64 -4.31 7.49 5.13
N ILE A 65 -4.47 7.38 3.81
CA ILE A 65 -5.79 7.38 3.16
C ILE A 65 -6.62 6.16 3.62
N ILE A 66 -6.00 5.00 3.75
CA ILE A 66 -6.71 3.77 4.11
C ILE A 66 -6.92 3.60 5.62
N GLU A 67 -6.76 4.67 6.39
CA GLU A 67 -7.15 4.67 7.80
C GLU A 67 -8.60 4.21 7.95
N GLU A 68 -9.46 4.64 7.04
CA GLU A 68 -10.82 4.14 6.92
C GLU A 68 -10.86 3.08 5.83
N PRO A 69 -11.58 1.95 6.03
CA PRO A 69 -11.73 0.95 4.97
C PRO A 69 -12.31 1.57 3.71
N MET A 70 -11.80 1.19 2.56
CA MET A 70 -12.29 1.71 1.29
C MET A 70 -12.00 0.73 0.16
N LYS A 71 -12.71 0.91 -0.95
CA LYS A 71 -12.44 0.13 -2.16
C LYS A 71 -11.14 0.61 -2.79
N ILE A 72 -10.43 -0.33 -3.42
CA ILE A 72 -9.19 0.00 -4.12
C ILE A 72 -9.46 1.01 -5.24
N SER A 73 -10.60 0.87 -5.94
CA SER A 73 -10.96 1.84 -6.98
C SER A 73 -11.08 3.26 -6.43
N GLU A 74 -11.61 3.41 -5.23
CA GLU A 74 -11.72 4.72 -4.58
C GLU A 74 -10.35 5.27 -4.20
N LEU A 75 -9.46 4.40 -3.73
CA LEU A 75 -8.09 4.79 -3.44
C LEU A 75 -7.40 5.32 -4.70
N ILE A 76 -7.55 4.61 -5.81
CA ILE A 76 -6.94 5.01 -7.07
C ILE A 76 -7.49 6.36 -7.53
N ASP A 77 -8.80 6.57 -7.43
CA ASP A 77 -9.39 7.86 -7.78
C ASP A 77 -8.81 9.00 -6.94
N THR A 78 -8.62 8.75 -5.64
CA THR A 78 -8.02 9.74 -4.74
C THR A 78 -6.60 10.08 -5.17
N LEU A 79 -5.81 9.06 -5.49
CA LEU A 79 -4.42 9.26 -5.91
C LEU A 79 -4.33 9.98 -7.24
N LEU A 80 -5.24 9.71 -8.18
CA LEU A 80 -5.28 10.42 -9.45
C LEU A 80 -5.59 11.90 -9.28
N GLY A 81 -6.29 12.26 -8.21
CA GLY A 81 -6.55 13.64 -7.88
C GLY A 81 -5.36 14.34 -7.23
N GLU A 82 -4.40 13.60 -6.70
CA GLU A 82 -3.26 14.14 -5.97
C GLU A 82 -1.95 14.09 -6.76
N PHE A 83 -1.80 13.14 -7.67
CA PHE A 83 -0.55 12.91 -8.40
C PHE A 83 -0.80 12.95 -9.90
N GLU A 84 0.17 13.49 -10.64
CA GLU A 84 0.11 13.50 -12.09
C GLU A 84 0.60 12.16 -12.62
N VAL A 85 -0.34 11.28 -12.97
CA VAL A 85 -0.03 9.94 -13.45
C VAL A 85 -1.19 9.44 -14.30
N GLU A 86 -0.89 8.66 -15.32
CA GLU A 86 -1.91 8.02 -16.12
C GLU A 86 -2.64 6.96 -15.29
N ARG A 87 -3.95 6.80 -15.54
CA ARG A 87 -4.76 5.85 -14.78
C ARG A 87 -4.20 4.43 -14.83
N ASP A 88 -3.84 3.95 -16.01
CA ASP A 88 -3.32 2.59 -16.16
C ASP A 88 -2.05 2.38 -15.35
N GLU A 89 -1.15 3.34 -15.38
CA GLU A 89 0.09 3.28 -14.61
C GLU A 89 -0.22 3.30 -13.11
N CYS A 90 -1.14 4.17 -12.70
CA CYS A 90 -1.54 4.27 -11.31
C CYS A 90 -2.13 2.95 -10.81
N GLU A 91 -3.07 2.38 -11.57
CA GLU A 91 -3.68 1.10 -11.22
C GLU A 91 -2.64 0.01 -11.07
N ASN A 92 -1.79 -0.16 -12.08
CA ASN A 92 -0.79 -1.23 -12.06
C ASN A 92 0.18 -1.08 -10.89
N THR A 93 0.68 0.11 -10.66
CA THR A 93 1.65 0.36 -9.61
C THR A 93 1.04 0.19 -8.23
N VAL A 94 -0.16 0.73 -8.03
CA VAL A 94 -0.85 0.65 -6.73
C VAL A 94 -1.28 -0.78 -6.43
N MET A 95 -1.82 -1.49 -7.43
CA MET A 95 -2.22 -2.89 -7.24
C MET A 95 -1.04 -3.75 -6.84
N GLU A 96 0.11 -3.55 -7.47
CA GLU A 96 1.32 -4.27 -7.12
C GLU A 96 1.77 -3.97 -5.69
N PHE A 97 1.74 -2.70 -5.31
CA PHE A 97 2.08 -2.26 -3.97
C PHE A 97 1.14 -2.88 -2.93
N LEU A 98 -0.17 -2.86 -3.20
CA LEU A 98 -1.16 -3.43 -2.27
C LEU A 98 -1.03 -4.95 -2.15
N ASN A 99 -0.67 -5.63 -3.24
CA ASN A 99 -0.38 -7.06 -3.17
C ASN A 99 0.79 -7.33 -2.23
N ASP A 100 1.83 -6.51 -2.30
CA ASP A 100 2.98 -6.67 -1.41
C ASP A 100 2.60 -6.42 0.04
N LEU A 101 1.78 -5.40 0.30
CA LEU A 101 1.28 -5.12 1.66
C LEU A 101 0.41 -6.27 2.18
N SER A 102 -0.43 -6.83 1.32
CA SER A 102 -1.27 -7.96 1.68
C SER A 102 -0.43 -9.19 2.01
N TYR A 103 0.59 -9.45 1.19
CA TYR A 103 1.52 -10.55 1.42
C TYR A 103 2.22 -10.42 2.76
N GLY A 104 2.57 -9.21 3.17
CA GLY A 104 3.21 -8.94 4.46
C GLY A 104 2.27 -8.82 5.64
N ASP A 105 0.98 -9.05 5.42
CA ASP A 105 -0.07 -8.91 6.45
C ASP A 105 -0.16 -7.49 7.02
N LEU A 106 0.19 -6.49 6.22
CA LEU A 106 0.11 -5.10 6.67
C LEU A 106 -1.28 -4.53 6.46
N ILE A 107 -2.03 -5.10 5.53
CA ILE A 107 -3.42 -4.71 5.26
C ILE A 107 -4.30 -5.94 5.24
N LYS A 108 -5.60 -5.72 5.40
CA LYS A 108 -6.63 -6.73 5.24
C LYS A 108 -7.42 -6.44 3.97
N VAL A 109 -7.74 -7.50 3.24
CA VAL A 109 -8.46 -7.40 1.97
C VAL A 109 -9.75 -8.21 2.08
N SER A 110 -10.86 -7.61 1.65
CA SER A 110 -12.14 -8.31 1.68
C SER A 110 -12.98 -8.06 0.44
#